data_94e6c4e284dfc4b568b0072cbc8c2be5
#
_entry.id   94e6c4e284dfc4b568b0072cbc8c2be5
#
_cell.length_a   1.000
_cell.length_b   1.000
_cell.length_c   1.000
_cell.angle_alpha   90.00
_cell.angle_beta   90.00
_cell.angle_gamma   90.00
#
_symmetry.space_group_name_H-M   'P 1'
#
loop_
_entity.id
_entity.type
_entity.pdbx_description
1 polymer ?
#
loop_
_entity_poly.entity_id
_entity_poly.type
_entity_poly.pdbx_seq_one_letter_code
_entity_poly.pdbx_strand_id
1 'polypeptide(L)'
;MENVVRIDSAKIDDIWKNHIKNPDELNPRDNIVDRGYHIEKELPKGGILFLGMNPSYPKGTENDTKKRTYIRKKDKDTFVYGDSYHVTEKSDRNYWKPIVDAAVRITRENIEMQIMQLKQMLQENTGRKKEDIERELKRLHHRHKRCDRDLEFCHHDLFFVRETNQKKVLSLRANCRSFFAEQLKYTINLIEAAAPKIIIVINAGAGNLIREELGTDFFGFIPGTSWNEDCGVDIVKIGEREVPIIFTGMLSSTGRINKGTETTLFWNIRHIARQLKITF
;
A
#
# COMPACT_ATOMS: atom_id res chain seq x y z
N MET A 1 -6.54 0.92 -23.16
CA MET A 1 -6.79 1.87 -22.05
C MET A 1 -5.61 1.76 -21.10
N GLU A 2 -5.01 2.88 -20.67
CA GLU A 2 -3.91 2.82 -19.70
C GLU A 2 -4.43 2.17 -18.39
N ASN A 3 -3.77 1.10 -17.99
CA ASN A 3 -4.14 0.34 -16.78
C ASN A 3 -3.52 0.94 -15.50
N VAL A 4 -3.16 2.23 -15.56
CA VAL A 4 -2.52 2.99 -14.50
C VAL A 4 -3.12 4.38 -14.35
N VAL A 5 -3.03 4.94 -13.15
CA VAL A 5 -3.29 6.35 -12.83
C VAL A 5 -1.95 7.03 -12.69
N ARG A 6 -1.67 8.01 -13.53
CA ARG A 6 -0.45 8.83 -13.39
C ARG A 6 -0.62 9.85 -12.27
N ILE A 7 0.35 9.91 -11.38
CA ILE A 7 0.36 10.88 -10.29
C ILE A 7 0.96 12.19 -10.80
N ASP A 8 0.18 13.26 -10.68
CA ASP A 8 0.61 14.59 -11.08
C ASP A 8 1.45 15.24 -9.94
N SER A 9 2.76 15.17 -10.10
CA SER A 9 3.68 15.78 -9.13
C SER A 9 3.55 17.31 -9.05
N ALA A 10 3.04 17.97 -10.09
CA ALA A 10 2.85 19.42 -10.07
C ALA A 10 1.78 19.84 -9.05
N LYS A 11 0.72 19.05 -8.91
CA LYS A 11 -0.31 19.28 -7.87
C LYS A 11 0.27 19.18 -6.46
N ILE A 12 1.19 18.23 -6.24
CA ILE A 12 1.83 18.08 -4.92
C ILE A 12 2.81 19.24 -4.69
N ASP A 13 3.60 19.61 -5.72
CA ASP A 13 4.44 20.81 -5.64
C ASP A 13 3.63 22.06 -5.29
N ASP A 14 2.41 22.19 -5.80
CA ASP A 14 1.53 23.31 -5.50
C ASP A 14 1.01 23.27 -4.06
N ILE A 15 0.64 22.10 -3.54
CA ILE A 15 0.31 21.92 -2.11
C ILE A 15 1.49 22.40 -1.26
N TRP A 16 2.72 21.99 -1.58
CA TRP A 16 3.91 22.41 -0.85
C TRP A 16 4.16 23.92 -0.96
N LYS A 17 4.08 24.49 -2.15
CA LYS A 17 4.29 25.95 -2.37
C LYS A 17 3.25 26.81 -1.64
N ASN A 18 2.01 26.38 -1.62
CA ASN A 18 0.95 27.12 -0.94
C ASN A 18 1.20 27.20 0.57
N HIS A 19 1.69 26.11 1.16
CA HIS A 19 2.00 26.06 2.60
C HIS A 19 3.30 26.75 2.97
N ILE A 20 4.31 26.80 2.06
CA ILE A 20 5.53 27.60 2.27
C ILE A 20 5.21 29.10 2.36
N LYS A 21 4.14 29.55 1.67
CA LYS A 21 3.74 30.96 1.68
C LYS A 21 2.95 31.38 2.92
N ASN A 22 2.46 30.43 3.71
CA ASN A 22 1.70 30.66 4.95
C ASN A 22 2.49 30.16 6.17
N PRO A 23 3.57 30.83 6.57
CA PRO A 23 4.44 30.38 7.66
C PRO A 23 3.74 30.32 9.03
N ASP A 24 2.60 31.00 9.21
CA ASP A 24 1.85 31.01 10.48
C ASP A 24 1.20 29.66 10.81
N GLU A 25 0.93 28.81 9.79
CA GLU A 25 0.41 27.44 9.98
C GLU A 25 1.52 26.40 10.21
N LEU A 26 2.76 26.72 9.88
CA LEU A 26 3.89 25.80 9.98
C LEU A 26 4.72 26.16 11.21
N ASN A 27 4.88 25.22 12.14
CA ASN A 27 5.84 25.41 13.21
C ASN A 27 7.27 25.54 12.62
N PRO A 28 7.90 26.72 12.66
CA PRO A 28 9.19 26.96 12.02
C PRO A 28 10.32 26.07 12.55
N ARG A 29 10.13 25.46 13.75
CA ARG A 29 11.10 24.52 14.34
C ARG A 29 11.06 23.13 13.72
N ASP A 30 10.00 22.76 13.03
CA ASP A 30 9.84 21.40 12.56
C ASP A 30 10.26 21.15 11.12
N ASN A 31 10.41 22.21 10.31
CA ASN A 31 10.89 22.16 8.90
C ASN A 31 10.40 20.95 8.09
N ILE A 32 9.12 20.55 8.35
CA ILE A 32 8.55 19.36 7.70
C ILE A 32 8.50 19.53 6.19
N VAL A 33 8.34 20.79 5.75
CA VAL A 33 8.34 21.16 4.33
C VAL A 33 9.70 20.90 3.69
N ASP A 34 10.79 21.10 4.44
CA ASP A 34 12.16 20.88 3.95
C ASP A 34 12.49 19.41 3.75
N ARG A 35 11.73 18.50 4.39
CA ARG A 35 11.88 17.07 4.20
C ARG A 35 11.28 16.60 2.87
N GLY A 36 10.48 17.46 2.25
CA GLY A 36 9.81 17.19 1.00
C GLY A 36 8.76 16.09 1.13
N TYR A 37 8.43 15.47 0.01
CA TYR A 37 7.43 14.43 -0.11
C TYR A 37 7.99 13.22 -0.86
N HIS A 38 7.30 12.09 -0.74
CA HIS A 38 7.55 10.91 -1.54
C HIS A 38 6.25 10.41 -2.14
N ILE A 39 6.28 10.07 -3.42
CA ILE A 39 5.16 9.56 -4.19
C ILE A 39 5.63 8.54 -5.21
N GLU A 40 4.73 7.65 -5.60
CA GLU A 40 4.88 6.82 -6.79
C GLU A 40 4.60 7.65 -8.05
N LYS A 41 5.12 7.22 -9.21
CA LYS A 41 4.80 7.85 -10.50
C LYS A 41 3.38 7.56 -10.93
N GLU A 42 2.95 6.35 -10.67
CA GLU A 42 1.69 5.82 -11.14
C GLU A 42 1.14 4.78 -10.16
N LEU A 43 -0.17 4.65 -10.13
CA LEU A 43 -0.87 3.61 -9.39
C LEU A 43 -1.58 2.69 -10.39
N PRO A 44 -1.37 1.36 -10.30
CA PRO A 44 -2.18 0.39 -11.05
C PRO A 44 -3.67 0.54 -10.75
N LYS A 45 -4.50 0.43 -11.79
CA LYS A 45 -5.96 0.43 -11.66
C LYS A 45 -6.47 -0.95 -11.30
N GLY A 46 -7.48 -0.97 -10.44
CA GLY A 46 -8.05 -2.23 -9.94
C GLY A 46 -7.12 -2.91 -8.93
N GLY A 47 -7.37 -4.12 -8.55
CA GLY A 47 -6.50 -4.88 -7.65
C GLY A 47 -6.56 -4.46 -6.18
N ILE A 48 -5.46 -4.68 -5.47
CA ILE A 48 -5.34 -4.45 -4.02
C ILE A 48 -4.63 -3.14 -3.77
N LEU A 49 -5.22 -2.27 -2.94
CA LEU A 49 -4.52 -1.10 -2.41
C LEU A 49 -4.03 -1.39 -0.99
N PHE A 50 -2.73 -1.35 -0.78
CA PHE A 50 -2.11 -1.29 0.53
C PHE A 50 -1.95 0.18 0.94
N LEU A 51 -2.58 0.58 2.04
CA LEU A 51 -2.60 1.97 2.48
C LEU A 51 -1.78 2.14 3.75
N GLY A 52 -0.75 2.98 3.67
CA GLY A 52 0.08 3.41 4.78
C GLY A 52 -0.34 4.76 5.36
N MET A 53 0.45 5.33 6.27
CA MET A 53 0.20 6.66 6.82
C MET A 53 0.97 7.74 6.06
N ASN A 54 2.27 7.58 5.96
CA ASN A 54 3.18 8.52 5.33
C ASN A 54 4.54 7.88 5.05
N PRO A 55 5.28 8.34 4.04
CA PRO A 55 6.61 7.85 3.73
C PRO A 55 7.60 8.12 4.86
N SER A 56 8.53 7.20 5.10
CA SER A 56 9.55 7.38 6.11
C SER A 56 10.60 8.42 5.71
N TYR A 57 11.21 9.04 6.72
CA TYR A 57 12.36 9.93 6.59
C TYR A 57 13.54 9.30 7.35
N PRO A 58 14.46 8.60 6.69
CA PRO A 58 15.52 7.86 7.35
C PRO A 58 16.42 8.77 8.20
N LYS A 59 16.83 8.30 9.39
CA LYS A 59 17.79 9.02 10.23
C LYS A 59 19.10 9.26 9.47
N GLY A 60 19.71 10.41 9.70
CA GLY A 60 20.97 10.81 9.05
C GLY A 60 20.78 11.45 7.68
N THR A 61 19.53 11.66 7.25
CA THR A 61 19.26 12.42 6.02
C THR A 61 19.12 13.92 6.28
N GLU A 62 19.05 14.33 7.54
CA GLU A 62 18.87 15.73 7.96
C GLU A 62 19.97 16.66 7.43
N ASN A 63 21.22 16.15 7.38
CA ASN A 63 22.41 16.88 6.90
C ASN A 63 22.77 16.59 5.44
N ASP A 64 22.04 15.68 4.78
CA ASP A 64 22.29 15.31 3.40
C ASP A 64 21.41 16.16 2.47
N THR A 65 21.99 17.28 1.99
CA THR A 65 21.32 18.21 1.07
C THR A 65 20.93 17.52 -0.24
N LYS A 66 21.66 16.46 -0.67
CA LYS A 66 21.29 15.67 -1.85
C LYS A 66 20.05 14.83 -1.59
N LYS A 67 19.89 14.28 -0.39
CA LYS A 67 18.69 13.53 0.01
C LYS A 67 17.50 14.43 0.34
N ARG A 68 17.74 15.68 0.82
CA ARG A 68 16.70 16.70 0.97
C ARG A 68 16.17 17.18 -0.37
N THR A 69 17.08 17.45 -1.33
CA THR A 69 16.73 17.86 -2.70
C THR A 69 16.28 16.70 -3.57
N TYR A 70 16.51 15.46 -3.12
CA TYR A 70 16.15 14.24 -3.82
C TYR A 70 14.68 14.24 -4.22
N ILE A 71 13.80 14.72 -3.38
CA ILE A 71 12.36 14.69 -3.58
C ILE A 71 11.87 15.90 -4.41
N ARG A 72 12.62 16.97 -4.47
CA ARG A 72 12.31 18.15 -5.31
C ARG A 72 12.79 18.00 -6.75
N LYS A 73 13.67 17.06 -7.07
CA LYS A 73 14.16 16.83 -8.43
C LYS A 73 13.25 15.84 -9.14
N LYS A 74 12.35 16.38 -9.92
CA LYS A 74 11.21 15.80 -10.61
C LYS A 74 11.41 14.46 -11.32
N ASP A 75 12.62 14.06 -11.70
CA ASP A 75 12.78 13.04 -12.73
C ASP A 75 13.45 11.74 -12.28
N LYS A 76 13.95 11.68 -11.06
CA LYS A 76 14.73 10.53 -10.60
C LYS A 76 14.10 9.75 -9.44
N ASP A 77 13.05 10.27 -8.83
CA ASP A 77 12.69 9.94 -7.46
C ASP A 77 11.30 9.38 -7.29
N THR A 78 10.64 9.15 -8.37
CA THR A 78 9.37 8.46 -8.37
C THR A 78 9.64 6.96 -8.45
N PHE A 79 9.18 6.28 -7.43
CA PHE A 79 9.18 4.85 -7.38
C PHE A 79 8.30 4.32 -8.52
N VAL A 80 8.88 3.58 -9.46
CA VAL A 80 8.11 2.81 -10.43
C VAL A 80 7.90 1.44 -9.81
N TYR A 81 6.65 1.02 -9.65
CA TYR A 81 6.32 -0.27 -9.04
C TYR A 81 7.07 -1.44 -9.66
N GLY A 82 7.34 -1.40 -10.96
CA GLY A 82 8.12 -2.40 -11.66
C GLY A 82 9.58 -2.51 -11.19
N ASP A 83 10.16 -1.42 -10.72
CA ASP A 83 11.55 -1.37 -10.27
C ASP A 83 11.70 -1.67 -8.77
N SER A 84 10.66 -1.43 -7.96
CA SER A 84 10.70 -1.68 -6.52
C SER A 84 10.81 -3.15 -6.14
N TYR A 85 10.46 -4.06 -7.03
CA TYR A 85 10.63 -5.50 -6.80
C TYR A 85 12.05 -6.00 -7.00
N HIS A 86 12.83 -5.25 -7.74
CA HIS A 86 14.25 -5.51 -7.95
C HIS A 86 15.14 -4.76 -6.98
N VAL A 87 14.55 -4.32 -5.87
CA VAL A 87 15.25 -3.58 -4.85
C VAL A 87 16.48 -4.33 -4.38
N THR A 88 17.62 -3.76 -4.69
CA THR A 88 18.94 -4.31 -4.33
C THR A 88 19.34 -3.94 -2.91
N GLU A 89 18.77 -2.88 -2.35
CA GLU A 89 19.10 -2.41 -1.02
C GLU A 89 18.38 -3.19 0.08
N LYS A 90 19.11 -3.54 1.14
CA LYS A 90 18.62 -4.37 2.25
C LYS A 90 17.45 -3.74 3.01
N SER A 91 17.40 -2.41 3.11
CA SER A 91 16.33 -1.65 3.78
C SER A 91 15.00 -1.78 3.06
N ASP A 92 15.04 -1.69 1.74
CA ASP A 92 13.82 -1.69 0.92
C ASP A 92 13.22 -3.10 0.83
N ARG A 93 14.06 -4.15 0.80
CA ARG A 93 13.60 -5.54 0.87
C ARG A 93 12.77 -5.82 2.14
N ASN A 94 13.14 -5.22 3.27
CA ASN A 94 12.42 -5.43 4.54
C ASN A 94 11.03 -4.78 4.54
N TYR A 95 10.83 -3.73 3.78
CA TYR A 95 9.54 -3.05 3.67
C TYR A 95 8.67 -3.66 2.57
N TRP A 96 9.18 -3.73 1.35
CA TRP A 96 8.39 -4.10 0.16
C TRP A 96 8.11 -5.60 0.05
N LYS A 97 9.09 -6.43 0.38
CA LYS A 97 8.93 -7.88 0.26
C LYS A 97 7.68 -8.41 0.98
N PRO A 98 7.39 -8.03 2.24
CA PRO A 98 6.17 -8.49 2.91
C PRO A 98 4.88 -8.04 2.22
N ILE A 99 4.85 -6.85 1.63
CA ILE A 99 3.68 -6.34 0.89
C ILE A 99 3.48 -7.14 -0.40
N VAL A 100 4.55 -7.39 -1.15
CA VAL A 100 4.52 -8.24 -2.35
C VAL A 100 4.09 -9.66 -2.00
N ASP A 101 4.70 -10.26 -0.96
CA ASP A 101 4.34 -11.60 -0.49
C ASP A 101 2.85 -11.67 -0.09
N ALA A 102 2.33 -10.62 0.56
CA ALA A 102 0.91 -10.50 0.89
C ALA A 102 0.03 -10.47 -0.36
N ALA A 103 0.34 -9.60 -1.31
CA ALA A 103 -0.39 -9.49 -2.58
C ALA A 103 -0.41 -10.83 -3.33
N VAL A 104 0.74 -11.51 -3.42
CA VAL A 104 0.85 -12.85 -4.04
C VAL A 104 -0.05 -13.86 -3.32
N ARG A 105 0.02 -13.91 -2.00
CA ARG A 105 -0.75 -14.87 -1.19
C ARG A 105 -2.25 -14.62 -1.24
N ILE A 106 -2.68 -13.38 -1.42
CA ILE A 106 -4.09 -13.05 -1.57
C ILE A 106 -4.60 -13.43 -2.97
N THR A 107 -3.85 -13.07 -4.01
CA THR A 107 -4.33 -13.17 -5.39
C THR A 107 -4.06 -14.52 -6.04
N ARG A 108 -3.11 -15.31 -5.53
CA ARG A 108 -2.57 -16.49 -6.22
C ARG A 108 -2.56 -17.77 -5.39
N GLU A 109 -3.50 -17.90 -4.48
CA GLU A 109 -3.69 -19.15 -3.69
C GLU A 109 -3.69 -20.40 -4.57
N ASN A 110 -4.31 -20.32 -5.75
CA ASN A 110 -4.38 -21.46 -6.68
C ASN A 110 -3.00 -21.91 -7.18
N ILE A 111 -2.04 -20.99 -7.35
CA ILE A 111 -0.68 -21.35 -7.78
C ILE A 111 0.08 -22.04 -6.65
N GLU A 112 -0.03 -21.54 -5.41
CA GLU A 112 0.58 -22.16 -4.24
C GLU A 112 0.02 -23.56 -3.99
N MET A 113 -1.31 -23.72 -4.07
CA MET A 113 -1.95 -25.03 -3.96
C MET A 113 -1.50 -25.99 -5.05
N GLN A 114 -1.42 -25.54 -6.30
CA GLN A 114 -0.93 -26.36 -7.40
C GLN A 114 0.53 -26.80 -7.18
N ILE A 115 1.39 -25.87 -6.71
CA ILE A 115 2.79 -26.19 -6.35
C ILE A 115 2.83 -27.23 -5.23
N MET A 116 2.00 -27.09 -4.20
CA MET A 116 1.94 -28.08 -3.11
C MET A 116 1.46 -29.44 -3.60
N GLN A 117 0.40 -29.50 -4.40
CA GLN A 117 -0.11 -30.74 -4.98
C GLN A 117 0.93 -31.44 -5.87
N LEU A 118 1.63 -30.70 -6.72
CA LEU A 118 2.69 -31.27 -7.56
C LEU A 118 3.88 -31.77 -6.73
N LYS A 119 4.25 -31.09 -5.65
CA LYS A 119 5.28 -31.56 -4.72
C LYS A 119 4.87 -32.85 -4.02
N GLN A 120 3.62 -32.95 -3.60
CA GLN A 120 3.07 -34.15 -3.00
C GLN A 120 3.05 -35.30 -4.01
N MET A 121 2.62 -35.06 -5.25
CA MET A 121 2.64 -36.08 -6.33
C MET A 121 4.07 -36.59 -6.64
N LEU A 122 5.08 -35.73 -6.51
CA LEU A 122 6.49 -36.16 -6.62
C LEU A 122 6.92 -37.09 -5.48
N GLN A 123 6.41 -36.85 -4.26
CA GLN A 123 6.72 -37.68 -3.09
C GLN A 123 5.99 -39.04 -3.15
N GLU A 124 4.75 -39.06 -3.63
CA GLU A 124 3.88 -40.20 -3.67
C GLU A 124 4.11 -41.12 -4.89
N ASN A 125 5.01 -40.73 -5.78
CA ASN A 125 5.36 -41.52 -6.99
C ASN A 125 4.15 -41.92 -7.84
N THR A 126 3.18 -41.00 -7.94
CA THR A 126 1.87 -41.22 -8.58
C THR A 126 1.99 -41.29 -10.09
N GLY A 127 2.24 -42.43 -10.70
CA GLY A 127 2.04 -42.78 -12.11
C GLY A 127 2.33 -41.77 -13.23
N ARG A 128 2.52 -40.50 -12.88
CA ARG A 128 2.90 -39.40 -13.77
C ARG A 128 4.42 -39.39 -13.89
N LYS A 129 4.95 -39.16 -15.09
CA LYS A 129 6.41 -39.09 -15.29
C LYS A 129 6.97 -37.92 -14.42
N LYS A 130 7.94 -38.25 -13.60
CA LYS A 130 8.63 -37.28 -12.71
C LYS A 130 9.05 -36.01 -13.43
N GLU A 131 9.58 -36.16 -14.66
CA GLU A 131 10.04 -35.07 -15.52
C GLU A 131 8.93 -34.07 -15.89
N ASP A 132 7.70 -34.56 -16.09
CA ASP A 132 6.56 -33.70 -16.44
C ASP A 132 6.11 -32.89 -15.22
N ILE A 133 6.11 -33.48 -14.02
CA ILE A 133 5.81 -32.79 -12.77
C ILE A 133 6.88 -31.72 -12.46
N GLU A 134 8.15 -32.05 -12.64
CA GLU A 134 9.26 -31.10 -12.43
C GLU A 134 9.21 -29.95 -13.42
N ARG A 135 8.84 -30.19 -14.68
CA ARG A 135 8.64 -29.16 -15.70
C ARG A 135 7.49 -28.23 -15.33
N GLU A 136 6.37 -28.76 -14.88
CA GLU A 136 5.21 -27.99 -14.44
C GLU A 136 5.51 -27.17 -13.17
N LEU A 137 6.21 -27.76 -12.19
CA LEU A 137 6.71 -27.07 -11.02
C LEU A 137 7.61 -25.90 -11.39
N LYS A 138 8.55 -26.11 -12.30
CA LYS A 138 9.44 -25.05 -12.79
C LYS A 138 8.66 -23.93 -13.47
N ARG A 139 7.63 -24.28 -14.26
CA ARG A 139 6.73 -23.32 -14.89
C ARG A 139 5.92 -22.53 -13.85
N LEU A 140 5.36 -23.20 -12.84
CA LEU A 140 4.60 -22.56 -11.78
C LEU A 140 5.48 -21.66 -10.88
N HIS A 141 6.69 -22.13 -10.53
CA HIS A 141 7.64 -21.29 -9.79
C HIS A 141 8.09 -20.07 -10.62
N HIS A 142 8.29 -20.23 -11.92
CA HIS A 142 8.63 -19.12 -12.80
C HIS A 142 7.45 -18.15 -12.94
N ARG A 143 6.22 -18.67 -13.02
CA ARG A 143 4.99 -17.86 -13.03
C ARG A 143 4.80 -17.17 -11.67
N HIS A 144 5.05 -17.84 -10.57
CA HIS A 144 5.03 -17.25 -9.23
C HIS A 144 6.08 -16.14 -9.04
N LYS A 145 7.28 -16.31 -9.62
CA LYS A 145 8.33 -15.28 -9.62
C LYS A 145 8.09 -14.11 -10.59
N ARG A 146 7.38 -14.35 -11.69
CA ARG A 146 6.96 -13.29 -12.63
C ARG A 146 5.73 -12.53 -12.16
N CYS A 147 5.08 -13.00 -11.11
CA CYS A 147 3.87 -12.41 -10.57
C CYS A 147 4.02 -10.97 -10.10
N ASP A 148 5.24 -10.56 -9.79
CA ASP A 148 5.55 -9.19 -9.42
C ASP A 148 5.25 -8.17 -10.53
N ARG A 149 5.29 -8.56 -11.82
CA ARG A 149 4.98 -7.68 -12.95
C ARG A 149 3.49 -7.64 -13.34
N ASP A 150 2.75 -8.72 -13.01
CA ASP A 150 1.36 -8.90 -13.41
C ASP A 150 0.39 -8.76 -12.22
N LEU A 151 0.91 -8.44 -11.03
CA LEU A 151 0.09 -8.25 -9.84
C LEU A 151 -0.57 -6.89 -9.88
N GLU A 152 -1.89 -6.92 -9.90
CA GLU A 152 -2.70 -5.72 -9.74
C GLU A 152 -2.76 -5.31 -8.26
N PHE A 153 -1.67 -4.78 -7.73
CA PHE A 153 -1.67 -4.15 -6.42
C PHE A 153 -0.90 -2.84 -6.45
N CYS A 154 -1.21 -1.97 -5.53
CA CYS A 154 -0.47 -0.75 -5.30
C CYS A 154 -0.28 -0.50 -3.79
N HIS A 155 0.72 0.29 -3.47
CA HIS A 155 0.90 0.86 -2.15
C HIS A 155 0.78 2.37 -2.26
N HIS A 156 0.08 2.99 -1.32
CA HIS A 156 -0.01 4.42 -1.21
C HIS A 156 -0.07 4.83 0.25
N ASP A 157 0.27 6.07 0.54
CA ASP A 157 0.19 6.63 1.89
C ASP A 157 -0.93 7.68 1.97
N LEU A 158 -1.54 7.85 3.13
CA LEU A 158 -2.55 8.89 3.36
C LEU A 158 -1.97 10.29 3.12
N PHE A 159 -0.72 10.48 3.50
CA PHE A 159 -0.02 11.75 3.37
C PHE A 159 1.31 11.56 2.65
N PHE A 160 1.71 12.54 1.86
CA PHE A 160 2.96 12.52 1.10
C PHE A 160 4.17 12.99 1.90
N VAL A 161 3.93 13.67 3.03
CA VAL A 161 4.98 14.23 3.89
C VAL A 161 5.85 13.12 4.46
N ARG A 162 7.17 13.33 4.44
CA ARG A 162 8.14 12.36 4.96
C ARG A 162 8.40 12.55 6.45
N GLU A 163 8.09 11.55 7.24
CA GLU A 163 8.41 11.48 8.66
C GLU A 163 8.44 10.02 9.13
N THR A 164 9.47 9.66 9.88
CA THR A 164 9.59 8.30 10.44
C THR A 164 8.77 8.12 11.72
N ASN A 165 8.59 9.19 12.49
CA ASN A 165 7.85 9.15 13.74
C ASN A 165 6.37 9.49 13.51
N GLN A 166 5.51 8.49 13.54
CA GLN A 166 4.07 8.65 13.32
C GLN A 166 3.39 9.58 14.32
N LYS A 167 3.80 9.56 15.61
CA LYS A 167 3.25 10.50 16.61
C LYS A 167 3.55 11.95 16.22
N LYS A 168 4.72 12.18 15.60
CA LYS A 168 5.07 13.50 15.10
C LYS A 168 4.20 13.90 13.91
N VAL A 169 3.87 12.99 13.01
CA VAL A 169 2.94 13.25 11.90
C VAL A 169 1.57 13.67 12.43
N LEU A 170 1.04 12.95 13.42
CA LEU A 170 -0.25 13.30 14.04
C LEU A 170 -0.22 14.69 14.71
N SER A 171 0.87 15.00 15.44
CA SER A 171 1.06 16.32 16.04
C SER A 171 1.15 17.43 14.99
N LEU A 172 1.89 17.21 13.90
CA LEU A 172 2.03 18.15 12.80
C LEU A 172 0.69 18.35 12.09
N ARG A 173 -0.09 17.29 11.89
CA ARG A 173 -1.43 17.37 11.31
C ARG A 173 -2.35 18.25 12.17
N ALA A 174 -2.29 18.13 13.48
CA ALA A 174 -3.10 18.95 14.37
C ALA A 174 -2.77 20.46 14.22
N ASN A 175 -1.51 20.79 13.94
CA ASN A 175 -1.01 22.17 13.82
C ASN A 175 -1.08 22.73 12.39
N CYS A 176 -1.10 21.87 11.38
CA CYS A 176 -1.08 22.24 9.95
C CYS A 176 -2.27 21.61 9.22
N ARG A 177 -3.48 21.83 9.70
CA ARG A 177 -4.69 21.13 9.27
C ARG A 177 -4.96 21.27 7.77
N SER A 178 -4.86 22.47 7.21
CA SER A 178 -5.12 22.72 5.79
C SER A 178 -4.14 21.96 4.91
N PHE A 179 -2.84 21.95 5.27
CA PHE A 179 -1.80 21.22 4.55
C PHE A 179 -2.06 19.72 4.49
N PHE A 180 -2.46 19.12 5.60
CA PHE A 180 -2.81 17.71 5.62
C PHE A 180 -4.14 17.40 4.95
N ALA A 181 -5.11 18.31 5.04
CA ALA A 181 -6.40 18.16 4.36
C ALA A 181 -6.26 18.17 2.83
N GLU A 182 -5.41 19.06 2.28
CA GLU A 182 -5.14 19.09 0.84
C GLU A 182 -4.43 17.81 0.36
N GLN A 183 -3.46 17.30 1.13
CA GLN A 183 -2.81 16.02 0.83
C GLN A 183 -3.84 14.87 0.84
N LEU A 184 -4.67 14.79 1.87
CA LEU A 184 -5.71 13.77 1.98
C LEU A 184 -6.70 13.85 0.80
N LYS A 185 -7.17 15.04 0.46
CA LYS A 185 -8.05 15.25 -0.69
C LYS A 185 -7.44 14.74 -1.99
N TYR A 186 -6.14 14.99 -2.18
CA TYR A 186 -5.46 14.49 -3.37
C TYR A 186 -5.30 12.97 -3.33
N THR A 187 -4.96 12.38 -2.18
CA THR A 187 -4.93 10.93 -1.97
C THR A 187 -6.28 10.28 -2.28
N ILE A 188 -7.38 10.83 -1.78
CA ILE A 188 -8.73 10.33 -2.05
C ILE A 188 -9.00 10.31 -3.56
N ASN A 189 -8.69 11.41 -4.27
CA ASN A 189 -8.86 11.47 -5.72
C ASN A 189 -8.02 10.41 -6.47
N LEU A 190 -6.79 10.15 -6.00
CA LEU A 190 -5.94 9.10 -6.56
C LEU A 190 -6.49 7.70 -6.33
N ILE A 191 -6.98 7.42 -5.12
CA ILE A 191 -7.61 6.13 -4.78
C ILE A 191 -8.88 5.93 -5.61
N GLU A 192 -9.69 6.96 -5.77
CA GLU A 192 -10.89 6.91 -6.59
C GLU A 192 -10.55 6.59 -8.06
N ALA A 193 -9.55 7.28 -8.62
CA ALA A 193 -9.08 7.05 -9.98
C ALA A 193 -8.42 5.67 -10.17
N ALA A 194 -7.69 5.18 -9.15
CA ALA A 194 -7.08 3.86 -9.16
C ALA A 194 -8.12 2.73 -9.03
N ALA A 195 -9.28 3.05 -8.47
CA ALA A 195 -10.42 2.14 -8.45
C ALA A 195 -10.11 0.76 -7.83
N PRO A 196 -9.52 0.69 -6.62
CA PRO A 196 -9.12 -0.58 -6.02
C PRO A 196 -10.33 -1.50 -5.81
N LYS A 197 -10.08 -2.80 -5.79
CA LYS A 197 -11.08 -3.84 -5.48
C LYS A 197 -11.13 -4.14 -3.98
N ILE A 198 -10.02 -3.95 -3.29
CA ILE A 198 -9.87 -4.09 -1.83
C ILE A 198 -8.89 -3.04 -1.34
N ILE A 199 -9.16 -2.44 -0.18
CA ILE A 199 -8.22 -1.58 0.54
C ILE A 199 -7.74 -2.32 1.79
N ILE A 200 -6.43 -2.41 1.98
CA ILE A 200 -5.81 -2.98 3.17
C ILE A 200 -4.98 -1.90 3.85
N VAL A 201 -5.47 -1.39 4.98
CA VAL A 201 -4.77 -0.39 5.77
C VAL A 201 -3.72 -1.11 6.62
N ILE A 202 -2.46 -1.01 6.21
CA ILE A 202 -1.32 -1.75 6.79
C ILE A 202 -0.57 -0.98 7.89
N ASN A 203 -1.21 0.01 8.47
CA ASN A 203 -0.65 0.87 9.49
C ASN A 203 -1.68 1.18 10.57
N ALA A 204 -1.40 0.80 11.82
CA ALA A 204 -2.35 1.01 12.92
C ALA A 204 -2.69 2.49 13.14
N GLY A 205 -1.70 3.40 13.00
CA GLY A 205 -1.93 4.84 13.12
C GLY A 205 -2.83 5.37 12.00
N ALA A 206 -2.64 4.92 10.77
CA ALA A 206 -3.54 5.26 9.65
C ALA A 206 -4.95 4.70 9.88
N GLY A 207 -5.03 3.46 10.39
CA GLY A 207 -6.31 2.83 10.72
C GLY A 207 -7.09 3.59 11.80
N ASN A 208 -6.42 3.99 12.88
CA ASN A 208 -7.03 4.80 13.94
C ASN A 208 -7.45 6.17 13.40
N LEU A 209 -6.58 6.81 12.61
CA LEU A 209 -6.89 8.10 12.01
C LEU A 209 -8.15 8.07 11.13
N ILE A 210 -8.28 7.05 10.28
CA ILE A 210 -9.48 6.87 9.44
C ILE A 210 -10.71 6.65 10.31
N ARG A 211 -10.61 5.81 11.34
CA ARG A 211 -11.73 5.44 12.20
C ARG A 211 -12.18 6.55 13.15
N GLU A 212 -11.26 7.31 13.67
CA GLU A 212 -11.53 8.23 14.79
C GLU A 212 -11.63 9.68 14.35
N GLU A 213 -10.86 10.10 13.33
CA GLU A 213 -10.70 11.50 12.99
C GLU A 213 -11.10 11.87 11.56
N LEU A 214 -10.80 11.03 10.56
CA LEU A 214 -11.13 11.32 9.18
C LEU A 214 -12.58 10.96 8.85
N GLY A 215 -13.06 9.83 9.38
CA GLY A 215 -14.46 9.41 9.27
C GLY A 215 -15.03 9.62 7.88
N THR A 216 -16.04 10.48 7.79
CA THR A 216 -16.74 10.78 6.54
C THR A 216 -15.86 11.41 5.45
N ASP A 217 -14.75 12.05 5.80
CA ASP A 217 -13.83 12.62 4.81
C ASP A 217 -13.10 11.52 4.02
N PHE A 218 -13.04 10.30 4.56
CA PHE A 218 -12.47 9.15 3.87
C PHE A 218 -13.57 8.24 3.31
N PHE A 219 -14.06 8.56 2.13
CA PHE A 219 -15.12 7.81 1.43
C PHE A 219 -16.39 7.55 2.27
N GLY A 220 -16.76 8.50 3.13
CA GLY A 220 -17.92 8.35 3.98
C GLY A 220 -17.82 7.24 5.02
N PHE A 221 -16.61 6.82 5.38
CA PHE A 221 -16.42 5.76 6.37
C PHE A 221 -16.99 6.16 7.73
N ILE A 222 -17.88 5.31 8.27
CA ILE A 222 -18.47 5.48 9.60
C ILE A 222 -18.33 4.15 10.34
N PRO A 223 -17.54 4.09 11.44
CA PRO A 223 -17.41 2.88 12.24
C PRO A 223 -18.76 2.32 12.66
N GLY A 224 -18.94 1.02 12.50
CA GLY A 224 -20.21 0.32 12.81
C GLY A 224 -21.27 0.39 11.70
N THR A 225 -21.41 1.52 11.00
CA THR A 225 -22.36 1.65 9.87
C THR A 225 -21.78 1.10 8.56
N SER A 226 -20.46 1.21 8.40
CA SER A 226 -19.77 0.64 7.25
C SER A 226 -19.57 -0.88 7.35
N TRP A 227 -19.93 -1.49 8.48
CA TRP A 227 -19.74 -2.92 8.71
C TRP A 227 -20.75 -3.76 7.94
N ASN A 228 -20.26 -4.73 7.17
CA ASN A 228 -21.03 -5.75 6.50
C ASN A 228 -20.93 -7.05 7.31
N GLU A 229 -22.02 -7.46 7.96
CA GLU A 229 -22.06 -8.65 8.84
C GLU A 229 -21.85 -9.95 8.05
N ASP A 230 -22.37 -10.05 6.83
CA ASP A 230 -22.26 -11.26 6.01
C ASP A 230 -20.82 -11.56 5.62
N CYS A 231 -20.03 -10.52 5.40
CA CYS A 231 -18.64 -10.63 4.99
C CYS A 231 -17.63 -10.44 6.15
N GLY A 232 -18.08 -9.92 7.29
CA GLY A 232 -17.23 -9.61 8.44
C GLY A 232 -16.18 -8.52 8.14
N VAL A 233 -16.56 -7.49 7.37
CA VAL A 233 -15.64 -6.44 6.92
C VAL A 233 -16.36 -5.10 6.77
N ASP A 234 -15.62 -4.00 6.98
CA ASP A 234 -16.11 -2.67 6.65
C ASP A 234 -16.14 -2.45 5.13
N ILE A 235 -17.18 -1.80 4.62
CA ILE A 235 -17.37 -1.46 3.20
C ILE A 235 -17.41 0.05 3.06
N VAL A 236 -16.64 0.60 2.12
CA VAL A 236 -16.68 2.01 1.73
C VAL A 236 -17.17 2.16 0.29
N LYS A 237 -17.77 3.30 -0.02
CA LYS A 237 -18.21 3.62 -1.39
C LYS A 237 -17.17 4.47 -2.09
N ILE A 238 -16.63 3.96 -3.20
CA ILE A 238 -15.72 4.68 -4.07
C ILE A 238 -16.38 4.84 -5.43
N GLY A 239 -16.91 6.04 -5.67
CA GLY A 239 -17.87 6.25 -6.76
C GLY A 239 -19.10 5.36 -6.57
N GLU A 240 -19.49 4.61 -7.59
CA GLU A 240 -20.62 3.68 -7.53
C GLU A 240 -20.27 2.29 -7.00
N ARG A 241 -19.02 2.08 -6.51
CA ARG A 241 -18.55 0.74 -6.13
C ARG A 241 -18.46 0.60 -4.63
N GLU A 242 -18.87 -0.55 -4.14
CA GLU A 242 -18.62 -1.02 -2.79
C GLU A 242 -17.24 -1.68 -2.73
N VAL A 243 -16.38 -1.18 -1.84
CA VAL A 243 -15.00 -1.62 -1.70
C VAL A 243 -14.75 -2.03 -0.25
N PRO A 244 -14.36 -3.27 0.02
CA PRO A 244 -14.02 -3.70 1.36
C PRO A 244 -12.73 -2.99 1.82
N ILE A 245 -12.77 -2.49 3.06
CA ILE A 245 -11.62 -1.89 3.74
C ILE A 245 -11.26 -2.71 4.97
N ILE A 246 -10.02 -3.16 5.02
CA ILE A 246 -9.50 -4.05 6.05
C ILE A 246 -8.41 -3.34 6.83
N PHE A 247 -8.59 -3.23 8.13
CA PHE A 247 -7.62 -2.60 9.02
C PHE A 247 -6.71 -3.65 9.66
N THR A 248 -5.41 -3.48 9.53
CA THR A 248 -4.42 -4.40 10.10
C THR A 248 -3.20 -3.65 10.65
N GLY A 249 -2.35 -4.36 11.39
CA GLY A 249 -1.03 -3.86 11.78
C GLY A 249 -0.04 -3.91 10.61
N MET A 250 1.18 -3.45 10.85
CA MET A 250 2.23 -3.44 9.85
C MET A 250 2.57 -4.85 9.37
N LEU A 251 2.69 -5.02 8.07
CA LEU A 251 3.17 -6.26 7.45
C LEU A 251 4.71 -6.33 7.45
N SER A 252 5.37 -5.20 7.62
CA SER A 252 6.83 -5.07 7.59
C SER A 252 7.37 -4.34 8.82
N SER A 253 8.67 -4.40 9.05
CA SER A 253 9.42 -3.68 10.08
C SER A 253 9.07 -4.02 11.56
N THR A 254 9.47 -3.15 12.46
CA THR A 254 9.19 -3.25 13.92
C THR A 254 7.70 -3.04 14.16
N GLY A 255 7.01 -4.00 14.75
CA GLY A 255 5.55 -3.97 14.92
C GLY A 255 4.78 -4.82 13.90
N ARG A 256 5.50 -5.60 13.08
CA ARG A 256 4.91 -6.59 12.19
C ARG A 256 4.01 -7.55 12.96
N ILE A 257 2.83 -7.81 12.41
CA ILE A 257 1.95 -8.88 12.91
C ILE A 257 2.69 -10.23 12.85
N ASN A 258 2.40 -11.10 13.81
CA ASN A 258 3.02 -12.43 13.84
C ASN A 258 2.52 -13.30 12.67
N LYS A 259 3.28 -14.36 12.34
CA LYS A 259 2.96 -15.24 11.21
C LYS A 259 1.58 -15.91 11.29
N GLY A 260 1.13 -16.25 12.50
CA GLY A 260 -0.21 -16.83 12.69
C GLY A 260 -1.30 -15.83 12.33
N THR A 261 -1.23 -14.62 12.88
CA THR A 261 -2.13 -13.51 12.56
C THR A 261 -2.10 -13.19 11.06
N GLU A 262 -0.92 -13.15 10.46
CA GLU A 262 -0.76 -12.91 9.02
C GLU A 262 -1.46 -13.99 8.18
N THR A 263 -1.32 -15.25 8.56
CA THR A 263 -1.98 -16.37 7.85
C THR A 263 -3.50 -16.26 7.95
N THR A 264 -4.03 -15.97 9.14
CA THR A 264 -5.47 -15.77 9.36
C THR A 264 -5.97 -14.56 8.57
N LEU A 265 -5.22 -13.45 8.57
CA LEU A 265 -5.56 -12.25 7.81
C LEU A 265 -5.71 -12.56 6.31
N PHE A 266 -4.74 -13.24 5.70
CA PHE A 266 -4.81 -13.55 4.27
C PHE A 266 -5.93 -14.54 3.95
N TRP A 267 -6.21 -15.49 4.83
CA TRP A 267 -7.35 -16.35 4.69
C TRP A 267 -8.67 -15.56 4.70
N ASN A 268 -8.83 -14.64 5.67
CA ASN A 268 -10.00 -13.77 5.77
C ASN A 268 -10.16 -12.91 4.52
N ILE A 269 -9.07 -12.28 4.03
CA ILE A 269 -9.13 -11.46 2.82
C ILE A 269 -9.60 -12.26 1.61
N ARG A 270 -9.09 -13.49 1.44
CA ARG A 270 -9.54 -14.38 0.36
C ARG A 270 -10.99 -14.80 0.53
N HIS A 271 -11.42 -15.05 1.77
CA HIS A 271 -12.81 -15.37 2.07
C HIS A 271 -13.73 -14.22 1.70
N ILE A 272 -13.41 -12.99 2.13
CA ILE A 272 -14.13 -11.76 1.78
C ILE A 272 -14.19 -11.59 0.25
N ALA A 273 -13.06 -11.73 -0.44
CA ALA A 273 -13.00 -11.62 -1.89
C ALA A 273 -13.94 -12.62 -2.59
N ARG A 274 -14.03 -13.86 -2.11
CA ARG A 274 -14.95 -14.87 -2.65
C ARG A 274 -16.41 -14.50 -2.39
N GLN A 275 -16.76 -14.08 -1.18
CA GLN A 275 -18.12 -13.66 -0.82
C GLN A 275 -18.58 -12.48 -1.68
N LEU A 276 -17.72 -11.50 -1.88
CA LEU A 276 -18.01 -10.31 -2.68
C LEU A 276 -17.75 -10.52 -4.19
N LYS A 277 -17.42 -11.74 -4.62
CA LYS A 277 -17.13 -12.09 -6.03
C LYS A 277 -16.03 -11.23 -6.66
N ILE A 278 -15.05 -10.83 -5.85
CA ILE A 278 -13.89 -10.07 -6.31
C ILE A 278 -12.91 -11.03 -6.96
N THR A 279 -12.54 -10.77 -8.21
CA THR A 279 -11.51 -11.47 -8.98
C THR A 279 -10.28 -10.59 -9.13
N PHE A 280 -9.09 -11.18 -8.95
CA PHE A 280 -7.80 -10.52 -9.12
C PHE A 280 -7.09 -11.02 -10.37
#